data_1fae71d617d5731900e379090597a264
#
_entry.id   1fae71d617d5731900e379090597a264
#
_cell.length_a   1.000
_cell.length_b   1.000
_cell.length_c   1.000
_cell.angle_alpha   90.00
_cell.angle_beta   90.00
_cell.angle_gamma   90.00
#
_symmetry.space_group_name_H-M   'P 1'
#
loop_
_entity.id
_entity.type
_entity.pdbx_description
1 polymer ?
#
loop_
_entity_poly.entity_id
_entity_poly.type
_entity_poly.pdbx_seq_one_letter_code
_entity_poly.pdbx_strand_id
1 'polypeptide(L)' 'MCSEQFRQVSRALEELPPEQREVVTLHLYGDLPFREIAGWQKTSIKTVQSRYHYGLNRLRSLLNGEVTQ' A
#
# COMPACT_ATOMS: atom_id res chain seq x y z
N MET A 1 17.80 -11.78 4.75
CA MET A 1 17.89 -12.16 3.50
C MET A 1 16.80 -11.72 2.61
N CYS A 2 17.15 -11.23 1.53
CA CYS A 2 16.22 -10.72 0.63
C CYS A 2 15.60 -11.85 -0.07
N SER A 3 14.37 -12.06 0.15
CA SER A 3 13.69 -13.13 -0.48
C SER A 3 13.07 -12.66 -1.77
N GLU A 4 12.71 -13.61 -2.58
CA GLU A 4 11.98 -13.33 -3.79
C GLU A 4 10.66 -12.65 -3.48
N GLN A 5 10.03 -13.03 -2.37
CA GLN A 5 8.78 -12.42 -1.96
C GLN A 5 8.95 -10.94 -1.66
N PHE A 6 10.05 -10.59 -0.99
CA PHE A 6 10.29 -9.19 -0.68
C PHE A 6 10.43 -8.37 -1.95
N ARG A 7 11.14 -8.91 -2.93
CA ARG A 7 11.29 -8.22 -4.20
C ARG A 7 9.98 -8.04 -4.92
N GLN A 8 9.14 -9.08 -4.88
CA GLN A 8 7.85 -9.02 -5.54
C GLN A 8 6.97 -7.96 -4.92
N VAL A 9 6.98 -7.89 -3.58
CA VAL A 9 6.18 -6.88 -2.89
C VAL A 9 6.68 -5.48 -3.22
N SER A 10 7.98 -5.30 -3.24
CA SER A 10 8.53 -3.99 -3.55
C SER A 10 8.15 -3.54 -4.95
N ARG A 11 8.22 -4.44 -5.90
CA ARG A 11 7.84 -4.11 -7.26
C ARG A 11 6.37 -3.77 -7.37
N ALA A 12 5.54 -4.59 -6.70
CA ALA A 12 4.11 -4.35 -6.74
C ALA A 12 3.77 -3.00 -6.13
N LEU A 13 4.46 -2.64 -5.06
CA LEU A 13 4.22 -1.34 -4.43
C LEU A 13 4.54 -0.19 -5.38
N GLU A 14 5.53 -0.36 -6.23
CA GLU A 14 5.89 0.68 -7.17
C GLU A 14 4.82 0.90 -8.24
N GLU A 15 3.94 -0.09 -8.42
CA GLU A 15 2.86 0.06 -9.37
C GLU A 15 1.70 0.88 -8.81
N LEU A 16 1.69 1.13 -7.52
CA LEU A 16 0.60 1.88 -6.90
C LEU A 16 0.81 3.38 -7.06
N PRO A 17 -0.28 4.15 -7.14
CA PRO A 17 -0.15 5.60 -7.06
C PRO A 17 0.57 6.00 -5.77
N PRO A 18 1.30 7.10 -5.79
CA PRO A 18 2.12 7.46 -4.63
C PRO A 18 1.34 7.54 -3.32
N GLU A 19 0.14 8.10 -3.34
CA GLU A 19 -0.63 8.22 -2.10
C GLU A 19 -1.02 6.88 -1.54
N GLN A 20 -1.41 5.95 -2.42
CA GLN A 20 -1.79 4.62 -1.96
C GLN A 20 -0.57 3.86 -1.47
N ARG A 21 0.51 3.97 -2.20
CA ARG A 21 1.75 3.28 -1.82
C ARG A 21 2.22 3.75 -0.45
N GLU A 22 2.15 5.05 -0.21
CA GLU A 22 2.58 5.59 1.07
C GLU A 22 1.73 5.07 2.21
N VAL A 23 0.41 5.07 2.02
CA VAL A 23 -0.49 4.59 3.07
C VAL A 23 -0.23 3.12 3.38
N VAL A 24 -0.12 2.30 2.35
CA VAL A 24 0.10 0.88 2.55
C VAL A 24 1.43 0.64 3.24
N THR A 25 2.46 1.32 2.81
CA THR A 25 3.79 1.16 3.40
C THR A 25 3.81 1.60 4.85
N LEU A 26 3.27 2.76 5.14
CA LEU A 26 3.32 3.29 6.50
C LEU A 26 2.47 2.48 7.46
N HIS A 27 1.32 2.02 7.01
CA HIS A 27 0.44 1.27 7.89
C HIS A 27 0.90 -0.17 8.06
N LEU A 28 1.21 -0.82 6.96
CA LEU A 28 1.53 -2.24 6.99
C LEU A 28 2.92 -2.52 7.54
N TYR A 29 3.89 -1.74 7.12
CA TYR A 29 5.26 -1.96 7.54
C TYR A 29 5.71 -1.04 8.66
N GLY A 30 5.15 0.16 8.73
CA GLY A 30 5.54 1.12 9.75
C GLY A 30 4.66 1.12 10.97
N ASP A 31 3.57 0.36 10.95
CA ASP A 31 2.64 0.28 12.07
C ASP A 31 2.05 1.61 12.45
N LEU A 32 1.97 2.55 11.54
CA LEU A 32 1.36 3.83 11.83
C LEU A 32 -0.15 3.73 11.74
N PRO A 33 -0.88 4.27 12.72
CA PRO A 33 -2.32 4.29 12.62
C PRO A 33 -2.79 5.24 11.52
N PHE A 34 -3.97 4.97 10.98
CA PHE A 34 -4.50 5.79 9.89
C PHE A 34 -4.58 7.25 10.29
N ARG A 35 -4.86 7.52 11.55
CA ARG A 35 -4.96 8.88 12.04
C ARG A 35 -3.66 9.66 11.81
N GLU A 36 -2.53 9.01 12.06
CA GLU A 36 -1.26 9.66 11.87
C GLU A 36 -0.92 9.82 10.39
N ILE A 37 -1.26 8.81 9.61
CA ILE A 37 -1.04 8.91 8.17
C ILE A 37 -1.87 10.04 7.59
N ALA A 38 -3.09 10.19 8.08
CA ALA A 38 -3.96 11.27 7.63
C ALA A 38 -3.32 12.63 7.90
N GLY A 39 -2.67 12.77 9.04
CA GLY A 39 -1.94 13.99 9.35
C GLY A 39 -0.79 14.24 8.40
N TRP A 40 -0.06 13.20 8.08
CA TRP A 40 1.04 13.28 7.15
C TRP A 40 0.58 13.69 5.75
N GLN A 41 -0.52 13.11 5.30
CA GLN A 41 -1.02 13.37 3.97
C GLN A 41 -1.97 14.56 3.91
N LYS A 42 -2.24 15.15 5.08
CA LYS A 42 -3.13 16.31 5.18
C LYS A 42 -4.49 16.01 4.57
N THR A 43 -5.05 14.89 4.97
CA THR A 43 -6.35 14.48 4.47
C THR A 43 -7.12 13.82 5.61
N SER A 44 -8.33 13.35 5.32
CA SER A 44 -9.15 12.74 6.35
C SER A 44 -8.77 11.28 6.55
N ILE A 45 -9.12 10.76 7.72
CA ILE A 45 -8.90 9.36 8.01
C ILE A 45 -9.66 8.48 7.01
N LYS A 46 -10.85 8.91 6.66
CA LYS A 46 -11.66 8.16 5.71
C LYS A 46 -10.95 8.03 4.36
N THR A 47 -10.34 9.11 3.91
CA THR A 47 -9.59 9.07 2.66
C THR A 47 -8.41 8.12 2.77
N VAL A 48 -7.71 8.14 3.91
CA VAL A 48 -6.58 7.25 4.13
C VAL A 48 -7.05 5.80 4.10
N GLN A 49 -8.17 5.51 4.74
CA GLN A 49 -8.71 4.16 4.74
C GLN A 49 -9.04 3.70 3.32
N SER A 50 -9.62 4.57 2.53
CA SER A 50 -9.92 4.24 1.14
C SER A 50 -8.66 3.95 0.36
N ARG A 51 -7.65 4.80 0.54
CA ARG A 51 -6.37 4.60 -0.14
C ARG A 51 -5.74 3.27 0.26
N TYR A 52 -5.86 2.92 1.53
CA TYR A 52 -5.31 1.67 2.00
C TYR A 52 -6.01 0.49 1.34
N HIS A 53 -7.34 0.52 1.31
CA HIS A 53 -8.10 -0.58 0.72
C HIS A 53 -7.81 -0.74 -0.77
N TYR A 54 -7.81 0.35 -1.50
CA TYR A 54 -7.53 0.27 -2.93
C TYR A 54 -6.11 -0.19 -3.18
N GLY A 55 -5.17 0.37 -2.42
CA GLY A 55 -3.78 -0.02 -2.59
C GLY A 55 -3.56 -1.48 -2.25
N LEU A 56 -4.17 -1.95 -1.17
CA LEU A 56 -3.99 -3.32 -0.75
C LEU A 56 -4.61 -4.29 -1.75
N ASN A 57 -5.79 -3.95 -2.27
CA ASN A 57 -6.42 -4.79 -3.28
C ASN A 57 -5.56 -4.88 -4.53
N ARG A 58 -5.06 -3.76 -4.97
CA ARG A 58 -4.19 -3.75 -6.14
C ARG A 58 -2.93 -4.56 -5.90
N LEU A 59 -2.35 -4.38 -4.71
CA LEU A 59 -1.15 -5.12 -4.35
C LEU A 59 -1.39 -6.62 -4.38
N ARG A 60 -2.51 -7.04 -3.81
CA ARG A 60 -2.85 -8.47 -3.80
C ARG A 60 -3.04 -9.01 -5.20
N SER A 61 -3.71 -8.26 -6.04
CA SER A 61 -3.90 -8.69 -7.43
C SER A 61 -2.57 -8.84 -8.15
N LEU A 62 -1.68 -7.88 -7.94
CA LEU A 62 -0.37 -7.94 -8.59
C LEU A 62 0.44 -9.13 -8.10
N LEU A 63 0.39 -9.40 -6.80
CA LEU A 63 1.14 -10.50 -6.24
C LEU A 63 0.57 -11.86 -6.63
N ASN A 64 -0.74 -11.91 -6.82
CA ASN A 64 -1.38 -13.17 -7.23
C ASN A 64 -1.35 -13.38 -8.73
N GLY A 65 -0.92 -12.39 -9.47
CA GLY A 65 -0.88 -12.52 -10.90
C GLY A 65 -2.23 -12.40 -11.57
N GLU A 66 -3.24 -11.95 -10.84
CA GLU A 66 -4.59 -11.87 -11.40
C GLU A 66 -4.69 -10.79 -12.46
N VAL A 67 -3.83 -9.80 -12.35
CA VAL A 67 -3.88 -8.69 -13.28
C VAL A 67 -3.54 -9.11 -14.69
N THR A 68 -2.85 -10.21 -14.81
CA THR A 68 -2.41 -10.67 -16.11
C THR A 68 -3.50 -11.41 -16.87
N GLN A 69 -4.59 -11.65 -16.24
CA GLN A 69 -5.67 -12.39 -16.87
C GLN A 69 -6.31 -11.65 -18.02
#